data_7e0e817c752890ba44969b58b549c77a
#
_entry.id   7e0e817c752890ba44969b58b549c77a
#
_cell.length_a   1.000
_cell.length_b   1.000
_cell.length_c   1.000
_cell.angle_alpha   90.00
_cell.angle_beta   90.00
_cell.angle_gamma   90.00
#
_symmetry.space_group_name_H-M   'P 1'
#
loop_
_entity.id
_entity.type
_entity.pdbx_description
1 polymer ?
#
loop_
_entity_poly.entity_id
_entity_poly.type
_entity_poly.pdbx_seq_one_letter_code
_entity_poly.pdbx_strand_id
1 'polypeptide(L)'
;MTPPPPDDAHPARWRALLLLALAELLGMGLWFSGSAVAPQYRALWHFSAEHVGWLTTVVSLGFVAGTAASALLNLADVVPARRLFALSAVGGAAANALVLTADALPAALAWRFLTGVCLAGVYPPALKMIATWFRARRGLAVGTIVGALTVGKALPYLVHAVPGAGVAPVTLAASAGALGAAALVWLGYAEGPYPFPPRPFAWGLVGQIAGAPRWRRATAGYLGRMWELYAAWTWLPAFLAAGVAARDPAAGAGGERAASAVAFAALAAG
;
A
#
# COMPACT_ATOMS: atom_id res chain seq x y z
N MET A 1 -17.69 -39.13 -18.16
CA MET A 1 -17.36 -37.74 -17.75
C MET A 1 -16.41 -37.85 -16.57
N THR A 2 -15.12 -37.56 -16.78
CA THR A 2 -14.15 -37.45 -15.68
C THR A 2 -14.58 -36.23 -14.84
N PRO A 3 -14.62 -36.36 -13.51
CA PRO A 3 -14.87 -35.18 -12.65
C PRO A 3 -13.86 -34.12 -12.98
N PRO A 4 -14.24 -32.83 -12.98
CA PRO A 4 -13.28 -31.75 -13.17
C PRO A 4 -12.16 -31.89 -12.10
N PRO A 5 -10.89 -31.62 -12.46
CA PRO A 5 -9.81 -31.69 -11.49
C PRO A 5 -10.15 -30.82 -10.30
N PRO A 6 -9.83 -31.27 -9.07
CA PRO A 6 -10.14 -30.49 -7.88
C PRO A 6 -9.56 -29.09 -8.03
N ASP A 7 -10.42 -28.09 -7.89
CA ASP A 7 -10.02 -26.70 -7.94
C ASP A 7 -8.89 -26.47 -6.92
N ASP A 8 -7.84 -25.79 -7.34
CA ASP A 8 -6.64 -25.48 -6.54
C ASP A 8 -5.69 -26.67 -6.27
N ALA A 9 -5.53 -27.62 -7.20
CA ALA A 9 -4.65 -28.77 -7.02
C ALA A 9 -3.13 -28.47 -7.14
N HIS A 10 -2.73 -27.32 -7.73
CA HIS A 10 -1.32 -27.06 -8.03
C HIS A 10 -0.52 -26.72 -6.73
N PRO A 11 0.54 -27.51 -6.39
CA PRO A 11 1.27 -27.37 -5.12
C PRO A 11 1.99 -26.02 -4.99
N ALA A 12 2.44 -25.44 -6.10
CA ALA A 12 3.17 -24.16 -6.10
C ALA A 12 2.29 -22.94 -5.74
N ARG A 13 0.96 -23.08 -5.65
CA ARG A 13 0.06 -21.98 -5.28
C ARG A 13 0.39 -21.34 -3.93
N TRP A 14 0.79 -22.15 -2.94
CA TRP A 14 1.18 -21.66 -1.63
C TRP A 14 2.48 -20.87 -1.65
N ARG A 15 3.44 -21.32 -2.47
CA ARG A 15 4.68 -20.56 -2.72
C ARG A 15 4.38 -19.23 -3.38
N ALA A 16 3.50 -19.21 -4.39
CA ALA A 16 3.06 -17.98 -5.05
C ALA A 16 2.35 -17.04 -4.06
N LEU A 17 1.48 -17.58 -3.18
CA LEU A 17 0.80 -16.79 -2.16
C LEU A 17 1.77 -16.16 -1.17
N LEU A 18 2.71 -16.92 -0.63
CA LEU A 18 3.70 -16.41 0.32
C LEU A 18 4.62 -15.37 -0.32
N LEU A 19 5.06 -15.62 -1.57
CA LEU A 19 5.89 -14.68 -2.32
C LEU A 19 5.17 -13.35 -2.54
N LEU A 20 3.93 -13.39 -3.03
CA LEU A 20 3.14 -12.19 -3.29
C LEU A 20 2.73 -11.48 -2.00
N ALA A 21 2.40 -12.23 -0.93
CA ALA A 21 2.12 -11.62 0.37
C ALA A 21 3.34 -10.90 0.94
N LEU A 22 4.53 -11.50 0.85
CA LEU A 22 5.78 -10.86 1.28
C LEU A 22 6.12 -9.65 0.41
N ALA A 23 5.95 -9.75 -0.91
CA ALA A 23 6.18 -8.63 -1.82
C ALA A 23 5.20 -7.47 -1.54
N GLU A 24 3.93 -7.77 -1.28
CA GLU A 24 2.93 -6.76 -0.92
C GLU A 24 3.22 -6.10 0.41
N LEU A 25 3.59 -6.88 1.43
CA LEU A 25 4.00 -6.39 2.73
C LEU A 25 5.18 -5.41 2.61
N LEU A 26 6.20 -5.76 1.87
CA LEU A 26 7.39 -4.92 1.66
C LEU A 26 7.08 -3.69 0.80
N GLY A 27 6.32 -3.84 -0.29
CA GLY A 27 5.99 -2.76 -1.21
C GLY A 27 5.08 -1.70 -0.58
N MET A 28 4.15 -2.11 0.27
CA MET A 28 3.18 -1.19 0.90
C MET A 28 3.76 -0.32 2.01
N GLY A 29 4.98 -0.59 2.49
CA GLY A 29 5.69 0.28 3.41
C GLY A 29 5.87 1.71 2.92
N LEU A 30 5.85 1.93 1.60
CA LEU A 30 5.91 3.28 1.01
C LEU A 30 4.72 4.17 1.42
N TRP A 31 3.54 3.59 1.72
CA TRP A 31 2.32 4.36 1.95
C TRP A 31 2.43 5.32 3.13
N PHE A 32 2.79 4.82 4.30
CA PHE A 32 2.87 5.61 5.54
C PHE A 32 4.31 5.99 5.93
N SER A 33 5.29 5.85 5.04
CA SER A 33 6.69 6.23 5.34
C SER A 33 6.82 7.70 5.77
N GLY A 34 6.11 8.63 5.12
CA GLY A 34 6.09 10.04 5.51
C GLY A 34 5.30 10.32 6.78
N SER A 35 4.20 9.58 7.01
CA SER A 35 3.37 9.75 8.20
C SER A 35 4.08 9.26 9.47
N ALA A 36 4.87 8.20 9.37
CA ALA A 36 5.60 7.65 10.51
C ALA A 36 6.66 8.62 11.07
N VAL A 37 7.19 9.51 10.23
CA VAL A 37 8.19 10.52 10.59
C VAL A 37 7.66 11.95 10.54
N ALA A 38 6.34 12.10 10.59
CA ALA A 38 5.65 13.37 10.53
C ALA A 38 6.13 14.42 11.57
N PRO A 39 6.38 14.06 12.84
CA PRO A 39 6.93 15.01 13.82
C PRO A 39 8.28 15.58 13.41
N GLN A 40 9.16 14.74 12.84
CA GLN A 40 10.48 15.20 12.39
C GLN A 40 10.38 16.13 11.16
N TYR A 41 9.46 15.89 10.24
CA TYR A 41 9.20 16.82 9.14
C TYR A 41 8.70 18.17 9.63
N ARG A 42 7.88 18.20 10.68
CA ARG A 42 7.47 19.46 11.32
C ARG A 42 8.66 20.25 11.89
N ALA A 43 9.58 19.55 12.53
CA ALA A 43 10.78 20.18 13.10
C ALA A 43 11.77 20.67 12.03
N LEU A 44 12.01 19.85 10.96
CA LEU A 44 12.98 20.15 9.91
C LEU A 44 12.50 21.25 8.94
N TRP A 45 11.23 21.26 8.59
CA TRP A 45 10.67 22.14 7.56
C TRP A 45 9.66 23.16 8.11
N HIS A 46 9.53 23.26 9.43
CA HIS A 46 8.55 24.12 10.11
C HIS A 46 7.10 23.89 9.60
N PHE A 47 6.76 22.66 9.29
CA PHE A 47 5.44 22.30 8.78
C PHE A 47 4.38 22.43 9.86
N SER A 48 3.21 22.98 9.49
CA SER A 48 2.01 22.94 10.32
C SER A 48 1.46 21.50 10.40
N ALA A 49 0.55 21.25 11.34
CA ALA A 49 -0.16 19.98 11.43
C ALA A 49 -0.93 19.63 10.14
N GLU A 50 -1.43 20.66 9.45
CA GLU A 50 -2.12 20.53 8.17
C GLU A 50 -1.17 20.03 7.06
N HIS A 51 0.02 20.60 6.94
CA HIS A 51 1.04 20.17 5.95
C HIS A 51 1.40 18.69 6.11
N VAL A 52 1.46 18.20 7.34
CA VAL A 52 1.71 16.79 7.64
C VAL A 52 0.56 15.89 7.16
N GLY A 53 -0.68 16.32 7.35
CA GLY A 53 -1.86 15.63 6.83
C GLY A 53 -1.81 15.49 5.30
N TRP A 54 -1.36 16.52 4.61
CA TRP A 54 -1.20 16.50 3.15
C TRP A 54 -0.19 15.47 2.66
N LEU A 55 0.90 15.18 3.39
CA LEU A 55 1.87 14.15 3.00
C LEU A 55 1.24 12.76 2.82
N THR A 56 0.21 12.44 3.61
CA THR A 56 -0.53 11.17 3.49
C THR A 56 -1.65 11.27 2.46
N THR A 57 -2.41 12.36 2.48
CA THR A 57 -3.54 12.59 1.57
C THR A 57 -3.09 12.55 0.12
N VAL A 58 -1.96 13.16 -0.20
CA VAL A 58 -1.42 13.23 -1.57
C VAL A 58 -1.00 11.86 -2.09
N VAL A 59 -0.51 10.95 -1.25
CA VAL A 59 -0.26 9.55 -1.67
C VAL A 59 -1.57 8.88 -2.07
N SER A 60 -2.63 9.08 -1.29
CA SER A 60 -3.95 8.52 -1.60
C SER A 60 -4.52 9.10 -2.90
N LEU A 61 -4.37 10.41 -3.13
CA LEU A 61 -4.76 11.05 -4.39
C LEU A 61 -3.95 10.53 -5.58
N GLY A 62 -2.64 10.35 -5.41
CA GLY A 62 -1.77 9.73 -6.40
C GLY A 62 -2.21 8.30 -6.74
N PHE A 63 -2.56 7.50 -5.72
CA PHE A 63 -3.07 6.15 -5.91
C PHE A 63 -4.39 6.13 -6.69
N VAL A 64 -5.32 7.02 -6.39
CA VAL A 64 -6.58 7.17 -7.13
C VAL A 64 -6.31 7.56 -8.59
N ALA A 65 -5.46 8.57 -8.82
CA ALA A 65 -5.08 9.01 -10.16
C ALA A 65 -4.39 7.88 -10.95
N GLY A 66 -3.44 7.18 -10.33
CA GLY A 66 -2.74 6.05 -10.93
C GLY A 66 -3.67 4.88 -11.25
N THR A 67 -4.60 4.57 -10.36
CA THR A 67 -5.61 3.51 -10.59
C THR A 67 -6.56 3.90 -11.72
N ALA A 68 -7.02 5.15 -11.76
CA ALA A 68 -7.85 5.65 -12.84
C ALA A 68 -7.10 5.61 -14.19
N ALA A 69 -5.86 6.09 -14.24
CA ALA A 69 -5.02 6.01 -15.43
C ALA A 69 -4.79 4.57 -15.88
N SER A 70 -4.47 3.67 -14.94
CA SER A 70 -4.28 2.23 -15.23
C SER A 70 -5.54 1.60 -15.81
N ALA A 71 -6.72 1.95 -15.29
CA ALA A 71 -7.98 1.45 -15.80
C ALA A 71 -8.30 2.01 -17.20
N LEU A 72 -8.16 3.32 -17.42
CA LEU A 72 -8.43 3.97 -18.70
C LEU A 72 -7.50 3.50 -19.81
N LEU A 73 -6.22 3.32 -19.50
CA LEU A 73 -5.20 2.81 -20.43
C LEU A 73 -5.17 1.28 -20.52
N ASN A 74 -6.02 0.60 -19.76
CA ASN A 74 -6.08 -0.86 -19.67
C ASN A 74 -4.70 -1.50 -19.37
N LEU A 75 -3.88 -0.83 -18.55
CA LEU A 75 -2.50 -1.24 -18.31
C LEU A 75 -2.39 -2.66 -17.75
N ALA A 76 -3.33 -3.06 -16.91
CA ALA A 76 -3.36 -4.39 -16.31
C ALA A 76 -3.56 -5.54 -17.33
N ASP A 77 -4.06 -5.24 -18.53
CA ASP A 77 -4.27 -6.22 -19.59
C ASP A 77 -3.25 -6.09 -20.74
N VAL A 78 -2.71 -4.88 -20.94
CA VAL A 78 -1.67 -4.62 -21.96
C VAL A 78 -0.28 -4.99 -21.45
N VAL A 79 0.00 -4.69 -20.17
CA VAL A 79 1.31 -4.98 -19.57
C VAL A 79 1.21 -6.23 -18.70
N PRO A 80 2.12 -7.21 -18.83
CA PRO A 80 2.17 -8.36 -17.93
C PRO A 80 2.21 -7.90 -16.47
N ALA A 81 1.33 -8.45 -15.63
CA ALA A 81 1.15 -8.02 -14.24
C ALA A 81 2.47 -8.02 -13.44
N ARG A 82 3.34 -9.03 -13.69
CA ARG A 82 4.69 -9.11 -13.14
C ARG A 82 5.55 -7.88 -13.46
N ARG A 83 5.52 -7.42 -14.73
CA ARG A 83 6.31 -6.25 -15.18
C ARG A 83 5.72 -4.97 -14.58
N LEU A 84 4.41 -4.83 -14.63
CA LEU A 84 3.72 -3.67 -14.05
C LEU A 84 4.03 -3.54 -12.56
N PHE A 85 3.92 -4.62 -11.79
CA PHE A 85 4.27 -4.63 -10.37
C PHE A 85 5.72 -4.19 -10.14
N ALA A 86 6.69 -4.87 -10.79
CA ALA A 86 8.10 -4.63 -10.52
C ALA A 86 8.54 -3.21 -10.91
N LEU A 87 8.14 -2.71 -12.09
CA LEU A 87 8.46 -1.35 -12.53
C LEU A 87 7.82 -0.30 -11.62
N SER A 88 6.58 -0.52 -11.21
CA SER A 88 5.88 0.37 -10.29
C SER A 88 6.49 0.37 -8.89
N ALA A 89 6.91 -0.79 -8.38
CA ALA A 89 7.60 -0.87 -7.09
C ALA A 89 8.97 -0.15 -7.12
N VAL A 90 9.73 -0.29 -8.21
CA VAL A 90 11.00 0.46 -8.40
C VAL A 90 10.73 1.97 -8.51
N GLY A 91 9.77 2.39 -9.34
CA GLY A 91 9.39 3.79 -9.46
C GLY A 91 8.89 4.39 -8.15
N GLY A 92 8.09 3.64 -7.40
CA GLY A 92 7.62 4.03 -6.07
C GLY A 92 8.75 4.17 -5.05
N ALA A 93 9.71 3.24 -5.06
CA ALA A 93 10.91 3.31 -4.22
C ALA A 93 11.75 4.55 -4.52
N ALA A 94 11.97 4.83 -5.80
CA ALA A 94 12.71 6.01 -6.24
C ALA A 94 11.99 7.31 -5.85
N ALA A 95 10.70 7.43 -6.15
CA ALA A 95 9.89 8.60 -5.79
C ALA A 95 9.88 8.83 -4.27
N ASN A 96 9.73 7.75 -3.47
CA ASN A 96 9.76 7.86 -2.02
C ASN A 96 11.13 8.31 -1.49
N ALA A 97 12.23 7.77 -2.03
CA ALA A 97 13.58 8.18 -1.65
C ALA A 97 13.86 9.65 -2.03
N LEU A 98 13.37 10.11 -3.18
CA LEU A 98 13.53 11.49 -3.65
C LEU A 98 12.81 12.52 -2.78
N VAL A 99 11.89 12.12 -1.89
CA VAL A 99 11.35 13.03 -0.86
C VAL A 99 12.44 13.61 0.02
N LEU A 100 13.54 12.86 0.24
CA LEU A 100 14.69 13.32 1.04
C LEU A 100 15.49 14.46 0.39
N THR A 101 15.32 14.69 -0.91
CA THR A 101 15.96 15.80 -1.65
C THR A 101 15.06 17.02 -1.77
N ALA A 102 13.86 16.99 -1.17
CA ALA A 102 12.93 18.09 -1.26
C ALA A 102 13.30 19.22 -0.30
N ASP A 103 13.51 20.41 -0.85
CA ASP A 103 13.82 21.61 -0.06
C ASP A 103 12.56 22.39 0.36
N ALA A 104 11.41 22.01 -0.16
CA ALA A 104 10.13 22.69 0.10
C ALA A 104 8.95 21.69 0.04
N LEU A 105 7.84 22.07 0.70
CA LEU A 105 6.60 21.28 0.74
C LEU A 105 6.08 20.88 -0.65
N PRO A 106 6.00 21.76 -1.67
CA PRO A 106 5.48 21.35 -2.97
C PRO A 106 6.28 20.22 -3.63
N ALA A 107 7.62 20.23 -3.50
CA ALA A 107 8.47 19.17 -4.02
C ALA A 107 8.23 17.85 -3.28
N ALA A 108 8.14 17.90 -1.95
CA ALA A 108 7.82 16.72 -1.13
C ALA A 108 6.44 16.13 -1.50
N LEU A 109 5.43 16.97 -1.68
CA LEU A 109 4.09 16.56 -2.10
C LEU A 109 4.10 15.95 -3.51
N ALA A 110 4.86 16.51 -4.45
CA ALA A 110 4.98 15.96 -5.80
C ALA A 110 5.57 14.55 -5.80
N TRP A 111 6.65 14.31 -5.04
CA TRP A 111 7.24 12.99 -4.89
C TRP A 111 6.31 12.01 -4.17
N ARG A 112 5.59 12.46 -3.15
CA ARG A 112 4.58 11.66 -2.45
C ARG A 112 3.41 11.30 -3.36
N PHE A 113 2.95 12.23 -4.21
CA PHE A 113 1.93 11.96 -5.22
C PHE A 113 2.40 10.89 -6.20
N LEU A 114 3.62 11.02 -6.72
CA LEU A 114 4.21 10.05 -7.64
C LEU A 114 4.38 8.68 -6.98
N THR A 115 4.77 8.64 -5.70
CA THR A 115 4.79 7.41 -4.90
C THR A 115 3.41 6.74 -4.92
N GLY A 116 2.34 7.50 -4.71
CA GLY A 116 0.96 7.01 -4.77
C GLY A 116 0.58 6.47 -6.16
N VAL A 117 0.92 7.19 -7.22
CA VAL A 117 0.70 6.74 -8.61
C VAL A 117 1.38 5.38 -8.85
N CYS A 118 2.62 5.24 -8.40
CA CYS A 118 3.34 3.97 -8.52
C CYS A 118 2.69 2.83 -7.71
N LEU A 119 2.20 3.10 -6.50
CA LEU A 119 1.51 2.10 -5.67
C LEU A 119 0.24 1.54 -6.34
N ALA A 120 -0.40 2.29 -7.23
CA ALA A 120 -1.51 1.80 -8.04
C ALA A 120 -1.10 0.67 -9.02
N GLY A 121 0.19 0.58 -9.35
CA GLY A 121 0.76 -0.52 -10.13
C GLY A 121 1.34 -1.66 -9.28
N VAL A 122 1.19 -1.62 -7.95
CA VAL A 122 1.63 -2.67 -7.02
C VAL A 122 0.45 -3.51 -6.55
N TYR A 123 -0.47 -2.95 -5.79
CA TYR A 123 -1.56 -3.69 -5.16
C TYR A 123 -2.55 -4.35 -6.14
N PRO A 124 -3.15 -3.65 -7.13
CA PRO A 124 -4.10 -4.29 -8.05
C PRO A 124 -3.47 -5.40 -8.90
N PRO A 125 -2.22 -5.26 -9.44
CA PRO A 125 -1.56 -6.36 -10.11
C PRO A 125 -1.28 -7.55 -9.21
N ALA A 126 -0.94 -7.37 -7.93
CA ALA A 126 -0.75 -8.47 -6.99
C ALA A 126 -2.03 -9.29 -6.82
N LEU A 127 -3.19 -8.62 -6.71
CA LEU A 127 -4.49 -9.30 -6.67
C LEU A 127 -4.79 -10.06 -7.97
N LYS A 128 -4.45 -9.50 -9.13
CA LYS A 128 -4.60 -10.19 -10.41
C LYS A 128 -3.68 -11.41 -10.46
N MET A 129 -2.43 -11.29 -10.08
CA MET A 129 -1.46 -12.37 -10.07
C MET A 129 -1.88 -13.52 -9.15
N ILE A 130 -2.31 -13.25 -7.91
CA ILE A 130 -2.73 -14.33 -7.01
C ILE A 130 -4.01 -15.01 -7.47
N ALA A 131 -4.91 -14.29 -8.12
CA ALA A 131 -6.15 -14.85 -8.63
C ALA A 131 -5.93 -15.83 -9.79
N THR A 132 -4.76 -15.85 -10.45
CA THR A 132 -4.39 -16.86 -11.46
C THR A 132 -4.01 -18.21 -10.83
N TRP A 133 -3.73 -18.25 -9.53
CA TRP A 133 -3.34 -19.45 -8.79
C TRP A 133 -4.49 -20.10 -8.01
N PHE A 134 -5.57 -19.35 -7.75
CA PHE A 134 -6.68 -19.80 -6.91
C PHE A 134 -8.02 -19.61 -7.60
N ARG A 135 -8.86 -20.66 -7.62
CA ARG A 135 -10.25 -20.62 -8.05
C ARG A 135 -11.22 -20.82 -6.89
N ALA A 136 -11.11 -21.92 -6.15
CA ALA A 136 -12.03 -22.24 -5.06
C ALA A 136 -11.76 -21.43 -3.79
N ARG A 137 -10.50 -21.18 -3.43
CA ARG A 137 -10.08 -20.48 -2.20
C ARG A 137 -9.66 -19.05 -2.44
N ARG A 138 -10.22 -18.36 -3.42
CA ARG A 138 -9.87 -16.95 -3.75
C ARG A 138 -9.99 -16.00 -2.56
N GLY A 139 -11.04 -16.18 -1.74
CA GLY A 139 -11.24 -15.33 -0.56
C GLY A 139 -10.10 -15.42 0.43
N LEU A 140 -9.58 -16.62 0.70
CA LEU A 140 -8.40 -16.81 1.54
C LEU A 140 -7.16 -16.17 0.92
N ALA A 141 -6.92 -16.40 -0.37
CA ALA A 141 -5.75 -15.86 -1.06
C ALA A 141 -5.76 -14.32 -1.10
N VAL A 142 -6.89 -13.72 -1.47
CA VAL A 142 -7.08 -12.27 -1.47
C VAL A 142 -6.98 -11.71 -0.05
N GLY A 143 -7.60 -12.36 0.94
CA GLY A 143 -7.52 -11.95 2.35
C GLY A 143 -6.09 -11.96 2.88
N THR A 144 -5.27 -12.96 2.50
CA THR A 144 -3.85 -12.99 2.89
C THR A 144 -3.07 -11.82 2.28
N ILE A 145 -3.29 -11.49 0.99
CA ILE A 145 -2.65 -10.34 0.34
C ILE A 145 -3.07 -9.02 1.01
N VAL A 146 -4.37 -8.87 1.31
CA VAL A 146 -4.90 -7.67 1.99
C VAL A 146 -4.36 -7.57 3.42
N GLY A 147 -4.27 -8.68 4.16
CA GLY A 147 -3.63 -8.71 5.47
C GLY A 147 -2.15 -8.30 5.41
N ALA A 148 -1.40 -8.83 4.44
CA ALA A 148 -0.01 -8.46 4.20
C ALA A 148 0.14 -6.95 3.85
N LEU A 149 -0.76 -6.41 3.02
CA LEU A 149 -0.84 -4.98 2.72
C LEU A 149 -1.04 -4.15 3.99
N THR A 150 -1.95 -4.56 4.88
CA THR A 150 -2.26 -3.83 6.11
C THR A 150 -1.03 -3.79 7.04
N VAL A 151 -0.39 -4.94 7.27
CA VAL A 151 0.86 -5.02 8.04
C VAL A 151 1.98 -4.21 7.36
N GLY A 152 2.10 -4.31 6.04
CA GLY A 152 3.09 -3.60 5.24
C GLY A 152 2.99 -2.08 5.40
N LYS A 153 1.78 -1.52 5.35
CA LYS A 153 1.54 -0.09 5.61
C LYS A 153 1.99 0.34 6.99
N ALA A 154 1.94 -0.54 7.99
CA ALA A 154 2.35 -0.25 9.36
C ALA A 154 3.88 -0.32 9.56
N LEU A 155 4.63 -1.02 8.71
CA LEU A 155 6.08 -1.22 8.86
C LEU A 155 6.90 0.06 9.12
N PRO A 156 6.63 1.21 8.48
CA PRO A 156 7.38 2.43 8.77
C PRO A 156 7.32 2.87 10.23
N TYR A 157 6.19 2.63 10.92
CA TYR A 157 6.07 2.92 12.35
C TYR A 157 6.94 2.00 13.20
N LEU A 158 7.06 0.71 12.80
CA LEU A 158 7.97 -0.22 13.46
C LEU A 158 9.44 0.19 13.28
N VAL A 159 9.82 0.61 12.07
CA VAL A 159 11.18 1.13 11.81
C VAL A 159 11.43 2.39 12.63
N HIS A 160 10.46 3.31 12.70
CA HIS A 160 10.57 4.55 13.49
C HIS A 160 10.67 4.29 15.00
N ALA A 161 10.16 3.16 15.50
CA ALA A 161 10.31 2.77 16.91
C ALA A 161 11.76 2.40 17.28
N VAL A 162 12.64 2.11 16.31
CA VAL A 162 14.05 1.80 16.56
C VAL A 162 14.81 3.06 16.96
N PRO A 163 15.69 2.99 18.00
CA PRO A 163 16.53 4.12 18.40
C PRO A 163 17.37 4.68 17.25
N GLY A 164 17.32 5.99 17.05
CA GLY A 164 18.08 6.67 15.98
C GLY A 164 17.40 6.66 14.60
N ALA A 165 16.26 6.00 14.45
CA ALA A 165 15.49 6.01 13.20
C ALA A 165 14.76 7.35 13.05
N GLY A 166 15.31 8.24 12.22
CA GLY A 166 14.69 9.50 11.80
C GLY A 166 14.11 9.40 10.38
N VAL A 167 13.96 10.55 9.74
CA VAL A 167 13.35 10.67 8.41
C VAL A 167 14.05 9.79 7.37
N ALA A 168 15.37 9.91 7.25
CA ALA A 168 16.14 9.19 6.22
C ALA A 168 16.11 7.66 6.42
N PRO A 169 16.41 7.10 7.61
CA PRO A 169 16.32 5.66 7.83
C PRO A 169 14.94 5.06 7.53
N VAL A 170 13.86 5.70 7.96
CA VAL A 170 12.49 5.21 7.72
C VAL A 170 12.15 5.25 6.24
N THR A 171 12.46 6.37 5.56
CA THR A 171 12.19 6.54 4.13
C THR A 171 12.99 5.55 3.29
N LEU A 172 14.29 5.38 3.59
CA LEU A 172 15.16 4.45 2.85
C LEU A 172 14.81 2.98 3.13
N ALA A 173 14.44 2.62 4.37
CA ALA A 173 13.99 1.27 4.68
C ALA A 173 12.72 0.90 3.91
N ALA A 174 11.74 1.82 3.82
CA ALA A 174 10.55 1.62 3.02
C ALA A 174 10.87 1.47 1.53
N SER A 175 11.78 2.31 1.01
CA SER A 175 12.23 2.24 -0.39
C SER A 175 12.99 0.93 -0.68
N ALA A 176 13.88 0.52 0.22
CA ALA A 176 14.59 -0.77 0.09
C ALA A 176 13.61 -1.97 0.14
N GLY A 177 12.59 -1.91 0.99
CA GLY A 177 11.50 -2.88 1.03
C GLY A 177 10.80 -2.99 -0.33
N ALA A 178 10.44 -1.87 -0.95
CA ALA A 178 9.79 -1.86 -2.26
C ALA A 178 10.70 -2.38 -3.39
N LEU A 179 12.02 -2.10 -3.34
CA LEU A 179 12.98 -2.72 -4.25
C LEU A 179 13.07 -4.23 -4.04
N GLY A 180 13.06 -4.68 -2.78
CA GLY A 180 12.98 -6.10 -2.44
C GLY A 180 11.70 -6.75 -2.98
N ALA A 181 10.56 -6.07 -2.86
CA ALA A 181 9.29 -6.52 -3.45
C ALA A 181 9.38 -6.67 -4.97
N ALA A 182 9.98 -5.67 -5.65
CA ALA A 182 10.20 -5.73 -7.09
C ALA A 182 11.07 -6.93 -7.48
N ALA A 183 12.18 -7.15 -6.76
CA ALA A 183 13.08 -8.28 -7.00
C ALA A 183 12.39 -9.63 -6.76
N LEU A 184 11.66 -9.77 -5.67
CA LEU A 184 10.91 -10.98 -5.35
C LEU A 184 9.93 -11.35 -6.47
N VAL A 185 9.15 -10.38 -6.94
CA VAL A 185 8.18 -10.61 -8.02
C VAL A 185 8.88 -10.83 -9.34
N TRP A 186 9.89 -10.04 -9.66
CA TRP A 186 10.63 -10.17 -10.94
C TRP A 186 11.33 -11.51 -11.08
N LEU A 187 11.96 -12.00 -10.02
CA LEU A 187 12.76 -13.23 -10.06
C LEU A 187 11.96 -14.48 -9.69
N GLY A 188 11.01 -14.36 -8.79
CA GLY A 188 10.36 -15.51 -8.17
C GLY A 188 8.94 -15.80 -8.61
N TYR A 189 8.22 -14.82 -9.21
CA TYR A 189 6.84 -15.05 -9.62
C TYR A 189 6.76 -15.70 -11.00
N ALA A 190 5.93 -16.74 -11.10
CA ALA A 190 5.48 -17.33 -12.35
C ALA A 190 3.95 -17.18 -12.49
N GLU A 191 3.46 -17.12 -13.73
CA GLU A 191 2.02 -17.06 -14.01
C GLU A 191 1.33 -18.34 -13.53
N GLY A 192 0.14 -18.18 -12.95
CA GLY A 192 -0.64 -19.31 -12.44
C GLY A 192 -1.34 -20.10 -13.56
N PRO A 193 -1.86 -21.29 -13.23
CA PRO A 193 -2.50 -22.16 -14.21
C PRO A 193 -3.85 -21.65 -14.72
N TYR A 194 -4.37 -20.56 -14.15
CA TYR A 194 -5.70 -19.99 -14.49
C TYR A 194 -5.58 -18.55 -14.99
N PRO A 195 -4.93 -18.27 -16.13
CA PRO A 195 -4.76 -16.92 -16.64
C PRO A 195 -6.10 -16.28 -17.02
N PHE A 196 -6.19 -14.97 -16.87
CA PHE A 196 -7.36 -14.21 -17.33
C PHE A 196 -7.15 -13.80 -18.78
N PRO A 197 -8.14 -14.00 -19.66
CA PRO A 197 -8.09 -13.47 -21.01
C PRO A 197 -8.09 -11.93 -20.95
N PRO A 198 -7.29 -11.25 -21.79
CA PRO A 198 -7.33 -9.80 -21.91
C PRO A 198 -8.74 -9.34 -22.31
N ARG A 199 -9.25 -8.29 -21.68
CA ARG A 199 -10.55 -7.70 -22.02
C ARG A 199 -10.39 -6.21 -22.27
N PRO A 200 -10.83 -5.69 -23.44
CA PRO A 200 -10.77 -4.26 -23.68
C PRO A 200 -11.69 -3.51 -22.70
N PHE A 201 -11.27 -2.32 -22.33
CA PHE A 201 -12.10 -1.44 -21.52
C PHE A 201 -13.37 -1.01 -22.27
N ALA A 202 -14.52 -1.15 -21.65
CA ALA A 202 -15.80 -0.86 -22.29
C ALA A 202 -16.60 0.18 -21.48
N TRP A 203 -16.69 1.40 -21.99
CA TRP A 203 -17.43 2.50 -21.38
C TRP A 203 -18.90 2.18 -21.11
N GLY A 204 -19.54 1.44 -22.02
CA GLY A 204 -20.93 1.00 -21.86
C GLY A 204 -21.17 0.17 -20.60
N LEU A 205 -20.20 -0.67 -20.20
CA LEU A 205 -20.27 -1.46 -18.97
C LEU A 205 -20.18 -0.58 -17.72
N VAL A 206 -19.38 0.48 -17.76
CA VAL A 206 -19.25 1.43 -16.63
C VAL A 206 -20.61 2.05 -16.30
N GLY A 207 -21.33 2.55 -17.30
CA GLY A 207 -22.66 3.11 -17.11
C GLY A 207 -23.68 2.10 -16.57
N GLN A 208 -23.68 0.87 -17.10
CA GLN A 208 -24.56 -0.20 -16.63
C GLN A 208 -24.27 -0.60 -15.17
N ILE A 209 -23.00 -0.75 -14.81
CA ILE A 209 -22.59 -1.08 -13.44
C ILE A 209 -22.96 0.05 -12.48
N ALA A 210 -22.64 1.29 -12.82
CA ALA A 210 -22.95 2.47 -12.00
C ALA A 210 -24.47 2.68 -11.82
N GLY A 211 -25.27 2.28 -12.82
CA GLY A 211 -26.73 2.29 -12.76
C GLY A 211 -27.35 1.19 -11.89
N ALA A 212 -26.61 0.12 -11.58
CA ALA A 212 -27.15 -1.04 -10.86
C ALA A 212 -27.35 -0.73 -9.36
N PRO A 213 -28.58 -0.81 -8.79
CA PRO A 213 -28.84 -0.45 -7.40
C PRO A 213 -28.08 -1.30 -6.38
N ARG A 214 -27.86 -2.59 -6.70
CA ARG A 214 -27.08 -3.50 -5.84
C ARG A 214 -25.62 -3.07 -5.75
N TRP A 215 -25.03 -2.72 -6.88
CA TRP A 215 -23.65 -2.23 -6.92
C TRP A 215 -23.50 -0.91 -6.15
N ARG A 216 -24.41 0.06 -6.36
CA ARG A 216 -24.39 1.34 -5.65
C ARG A 216 -24.43 1.19 -4.13
N ARG A 217 -25.31 0.32 -3.61
CA ARG A 217 -25.42 0.03 -2.17
C ARG A 217 -24.16 -0.64 -1.62
N ALA A 218 -23.63 -1.63 -2.33
CA ALA A 218 -22.39 -2.31 -1.93
C ALA A 218 -21.18 -1.33 -1.94
N THR A 219 -21.08 -0.49 -2.96
CA THR A 219 -20.03 0.52 -3.07
C THR A 219 -20.15 1.57 -1.98
N ALA A 220 -21.36 2.07 -1.68
CA ALA A 220 -21.57 3.04 -0.61
C ALA A 220 -21.16 2.48 0.76
N GLY A 221 -21.54 1.21 1.06
CA GLY A 221 -21.11 0.54 2.28
C GLY A 221 -19.59 0.35 2.35
N TYR A 222 -18.97 -0.03 1.23
CA TYR A 222 -17.51 -0.16 1.14
C TYR A 222 -16.80 1.19 1.35
N LEU A 223 -17.28 2.27 0.71
CA LEU A 223 -16.72 3.60 0.88
C LEU A 223 -16.82 4.10 2.33
N GLY A 224 -17.97 3.88 2.99
CA GLY A 224 -18.12 4.21 4.41
C GLY A 224 -17.13 3.45 5.29
N ARG A 225 -16.95 2.15 5.06
CA ARG A 225 -15.97 1.34 5.79
C ARG A 225 -14.53 1.80 5.52
N MET A 226 -14.20 2.13 4.26
CA MET A 226 -12.88 2.65 3.94
C MET A 226 -12.61 4.01 4.57
N TRP A 227 -13.61 4.90 4.61
CA TRP A 227 -13.50 6.19 5.29
C TRP A 227 -13.14 6.02 6.77
N GLU A 228 -13.86 5.17 7.50
CA GLU A 228 -13.58 4.84 8.90
C GLU A 228 -12.16 4.31 9.08
N LEU A 229 -11.77 3.32 8.26
CA LEU A 229 -10.47 2.68 8.33
C LEU A 229 -9.31 3.66 8.09
N TYR A 230 -9.40 4.46 7.03
CA TYR A 230 -8.35 5.43 6.71
C TYR A 230 -8.30 6.60 7.71
N ALA A 231 -9.43 7.02 8.26
CA ALA A 231 -9.45 7.99 9.33
C ALA A 231 -8.74 7.47 10.57
N ALA A 232 -9.04 6.22 11.00
CA ALA A 232 -8.36 5.58 12.11
C ALA A 232 -6.84 5.45 11.84
N TRP A 233 -6.44 4.96 10.69
CA TRP A 233 -5.03 4.80 10.34
C TRP A 233 -4.25 6.11 10.29
N THR A 234 -4.89 7.19 9.88
CA THR A 234 -4.25 8.51 9.78
C THR A 234 -4.09 9.18 11.14
N TRP A 235 -5.13 9.11 11.99
CA TRP A 235 -5.16 9.88 13.22
C TRP A 235 -4.68 9.13 14.45
N LEU A 236 -4.77 7.79 14.47
CA LEU A 236 -4.38 6.97 15.63
C LEU A 236 -2.90 7.20 16.05
N PRO A 237 -1.90 7.24 15.15
CA PRO A 237 -0.53 7.51 15.56
C PRO A 237 -0.36 8.89 16.21
N ALA A 238 -1.01 9.91 15.65
CA ALA A 238 -0.97 11.27 16.20
C ALA A 238 -1.65 11.34 17.58
N PHE A 239 -2.78 10.68 17.74
CA PHE A 239 -3.49 10.57 19.02
C PHE A 239 -2.63 9.88 20.09
N LEU A 240 -1.98 8.77 19.75
CA LEU A 240 -1.10 8.04 20.67
C LEU A 240 0.10 8.91 21.07
N ALA A 241 0.74 9.60 20.12
CA ALA A 241 1.85 10.49 20.41
C ALA A 241 1.44 11.64 21.34
N ALA A 242 0.28 12.27 21.09
CA ALA A 242 -0.26 13.32 21.95
C ALA A 242 -0.59 12.78 23.36
N GLY A 243 -1.16 11.58 23.46
CA GLY A 243 -1.49 10.94 24.74
C GLY A 243 -0.25 10.62 25.58
N VAL A 244 0.84 10.19 24.96
CA VAL A 244 2.12 9.95 25.64
C VAL A 244 2.72 11.28 26.13
N ALA A 245 2.77 12.29 25.26
CA ALA A 245 3.29 13.62 25.62
C ALA A 245 2.51 14.29 26.76
N ALA A 246 1.19 14.09 26.82
CA ALA A 246 0.34 14.62 27.90
C ALA A 246 0.58 13.92 29.26
N ARG A 247 0.94 12.63 29.25
CA ARG A 247 1.20 11.86 30.48
C ARG A 247 2.63 12.03 30.99
N ASP A 248 3.58 12.12 30.11
CA ASP A 248 4.99 12.29 30.42
C ASP A 248 5.66 13.26 29.44
N PRO A 249 5.60 14.57 29.70
CA PRO A 249 6.23 15.58 28.87
C PRO A 249 7.76 15.41 28.76
N ALA A 250 8.39 14.73 29.71
CA ALA A 250 9.83 14.48 29.72
C ALA A 250 10.24 13.27 28.87
N ALA A 251 9.29 12.45 28.42
CA ALA A 251 9.58 11.23 27.61
C ALA A 251 10.23 11.53 26.28
N GLY A 252 10.01 12.73 25.70
CA GLY A 252 10.66 13.17 24.45
C GLY A 252 10.66 12.12 23.35
N ALA A 253 11.82 11.88 22.70
CA ALA A 253 11.96 10.89 21.64
C ALA A 253 11.68 9.44 22.08
N GLY A 254 11.78 9.11 23.36
CA GLY A 254 11.41 7.82 23.92
C GLY A 254 9.89 7.61 23.84
N GLY A 255 9.13 8.63 24.19
CA GLY A 255 7.67 8.62 24.10
C GLY A 255 7.16 8.49 22.65
N GLU A 256 7.77 9.20 21.70
CA GLU A 256 7.43 9.07 20.27
C GLU A 256 7.66 7.66 19.73
N ARG A 257 8.76 7.02 20.12
CA ARG A 257 9.07 5.63 19.74
C ARG A 257 8.06 4.65 20.31
N ALA A 258 7.70 4.80 21.60
CA ALA A 258 6.67 3.98 22.22
C ALA A 258 5.32 4.14 21.52
N ALA A 259 4.92 5.38 21.20
CA ALA A 259 3.70 5.65 20.43
C ALA A 259 3.74 5.00 19.04
N SER A 260 4.88 5.04 18.36
CA SER A 260 5.07 4.39 17.04
C SER A 260 5.00 2.87 17.12
N ALA A 261 5.56 2.25 18.14
CA ALA A 261 5.44 0.79 18.36
C ALA A 261 3.99 0.37 18.59
N VAL A 262 3.25 1.11 19.41
CA VAL A 262 1.82 0.87 19.65
C VAL A 262 1.00 1.12 18.40
N ALA A 263 1.31 2.18 17.63
CA ALA A 263 0.67 2.46 16.35
C ALA A 263 0.87 1.32 15.35
N PHE A 264 2.10 0.79 15.25
CA PHE A 264 2.38 -0.40 14.42
C PHE A 264 1.48 -1.57 14.84
N ALA A 265 1.46 -1.92 16.13
CA ALA A 265 0.68 -3.05 16.61
C ALA A 265 -0.83 -2.88 16.33
N ALA A 266 -1.37 -1.68 16.57
CA ALA A 266 -2.77 -1.37 16.32
C ALA A 266 -3.14 -1.42 14.83
N LEU A 267 -2.30 -0.83 13.95
CA LEU A 267 -2.51 -0.83 12.52
C LEU A 267 -2.35 -2.23 11.90
N ALA A 268 -1.38 -3.02 12.41
CA ALA A 268 -1.13 -4.38 11.92
C ALA A 268 -2.21 -5.38 12.35
N ALA A 269 -2.90 -5.11 13.45
CA ALA A 269 -4.00 -5.94 13.94
C ALA A 269 -5.31 -5.75 13.16
N GLY A 270 -5.44 -4.69 12.35
CA GLY A 270 -6.57 -4.42 11.47
C GLY A 270 -7.49 -3.36 12.00
#